data_aa52b267bbe45b5a8c929cb85252cc94
#
_entry.id   aa52b267bbe45b5a8c929cb85252cc94
#
_cell.length_a   1.000
_cell.length_b   1.000
_cell.length_c   1.000
_cell.angle_alpha   90.00
_cell.angle_beta   90.00
_cell.angle_gamma   90.00
#
_symmetry.space_group_name_H-M   'P 1'
#
loop_
_entity.id
_entity.type
_entity.pdbx_description
1 polymer ?
#
loop_
_entity_poly.entity_id
_entity_poly.type
_entity_poly.pdbx_seq_one_letter_code
_entity_poly.pdbx_strand_id
1 'polypeptide(L)'
;VGTLHGSGSMKSSKNHGGNGTTLIGSYPDSGWYILKNGEGGNGDLILYTTQEAAERFGKEIWDKGLVIDTETYSQNEIQGIVRNLVNEAAYTSDTLASNAQRYGMKYSDAEENGVLDLTGLANGTYYINFENGEYEKNNLQFKITSGQNIVLNIPDESVKLKTYKLSIDGQDCNINGYANGGIGEKACENIVFNLKNASSVTAEQIHGVVLVPNGSFENQAVGAGWIVANSVTSGGAEWHCLSRDIPVVTSYAIKAKKTVNGK
;
A
#
# COMPACT_ATOMS: atom_id res chain seq x y z
N VAL A 1 -1.61 12.76 5.68
CA VAL A 1 -2.72 12.47 6.62
C VAL A 1 -3.52 13.73 6.84
N GLY A 2 -4.84 13.70 6.59
CA GLY A 2 -5.72 14.86 6.83
C GLY A 2 -5.89 15.16 8.31
N THR A 3 -6.19 14.12 9.10
CA THR A 3 -6.31 14.21 10.55
C THR A 3 -5.61 13.03 11.19
N LEU A 4 -4.73 13.30 12.14
CA LEU A 4 -4.04 12.30 12.93
C LEU A 4 -4.72 12.16 14.30
N HIS A 5 -4.98 10.94 14.74
CA HIS A 5 -5.62 10.63 16.00
C HIS A 5 -4.79 9.67 16.85
N GLY A 6 -4.99 9.74 18.17
CA GLY A 6 -4.39 8.81 19.12
C GLY A 6 -3.02 9.24 19.62
N SER A 7 -2.28 8.27 20.12
CA SER A 7 -0.90 8.43 20.58
C SER A 7 -0.02 7.36 19.94
N GLY A 8 1.21 7.71 19.61
CA GLY A 8 2.10 6.77 18.97
C GLY A 8 3.41 7.37 18.49
N SER A 9 4.06 6.71 17.58
CA SER A 9 5.26 7.22 16.93
C SER A 9 5.25 6.96 15.43
N MET A 10 5.78 7.91 14.69
CA MET A 10 6.03 7.80 13.25
C MET A 10 7.52 8.02 13.02
N LYS A 11 8.15 7.09 12.32
CA LYS A 11 9.56 7.21 11.93
C LYS A 11 9.63 7.45 10.44
N SER A 12 10.49 8.37 10.02
CA SER A 12 10.92 8.48 8.63
C SER A 12 12.36 7.98 8.52
N SER A 13 12.64 7.17 7.50
CA SER A 13 13.98 6.66 7.26
C SER A 13 14.41 6.98 5.84
N LYS A 14 15.60 7.56 5.70
CA LYS A 14 16.26 7.79 4.41
C LYS A 14 16.70 6.51 3.71
N ASN A 15 16.94 5.44 4.46
CA ASN A 15 17.47 4.20 3.92
C ASN A 15 16.48 3.48 2.98
N HIS A 16 15.24 3.91 2.95
CA HIS A 16 14.18 3.34 2.11
C HIS A 16 13.76 4.25 0.93
N GLY A 17 14.68 5.09 0.46
CA GLY A 17 14.61 5.68 -0.88
C GLY A 17 13.86 6.99 -1.00
N GLY A 18 13.50 7.68 0.06
CA GLY A 18 12.81 8.96 -0.08
C GLY A 18 13.17 10.01 0.96
N ASN A 19 13.32 11.23 0.54
CA ASN A 19 13.11 12.38 1.41
C ASN A 19 11.61 12.43 1.71
N GLY A 20 11.19 11.71 2.75
CA GLY A 20 9.77 11.60 3.07
C GLY A 20 9.20 12.93 3.50
N THR A 21 8.33 13.50 2.69
CA THR A 21 7.51 14.62 3.08
C THR A 21 6.34 14.10 3.90
N THR A 22 6.19 14.60 5.12
CA THR A 22 5.06 14.27 5.98
C THR A 22 4.12 15.46 6.05
N LEU A 23 2.86 15.26 5.63
CA LEU A 23 1.81 16.27 5.71
C LEU A 23 0.75 15.82 6.72
N ILE A 24 0.45 16.68 7.70
CA ILE A 24 -0.59 16.45 8.71
C ILE A 24 -1.47 17.68 8.80
N GLY A 25 -2.75 17.56 8.42
CA GLY A 25 -3.69 18.68 8.39
C GLY A 25 -4.18 19.11 9.77
N SER A 26 -4.40 18.15 10.68
CA SER A 26 -4.82 18.43 12.05
C SER A 26 -4.45 17.32 13.02
N TYR A 27 -4.30 17.68 14.29
CA TYR A 27 -4.12 16.74 15.40
C TYR A 27 -4.96 17.17 16.60
N PRO A 28 -6.23 16.74 16.66
CA PRO A 28 -7.18 17.22 17.66
C PRO A 28 -7.02 16.59 19.04
N ASP A 29 -6.36 15.44 19.15
CA ASP A 29 -6.30 14.66 20.38
C ASP A 29 -5.37 15.25 21.43
N SER A 30 -5.68 15.01 22.69
CA SER A 30 -4.85 15.37 23.83
C SER A 30 -3.67 14.41 24.08
N GLY A 31 -3.55 13.37 23.26
CA GLY A 31 -2.47 12.40 23.31
C GLY A 31 -1.12 12.99 22.88
N TRP A 32 -0.12 12.16 22.89
CA TRP A 32 1.22 12.50 22.41
C TRP A 32 1.51 11.74 21.10
N TYR A 33 2.26 12.35 20.21
CA TYR A 33 2.75 11.71 19.01
C TYR A 33 4.22 12.06 18.81
N ILE A 34 5.07 11.06 18.64
CA ILE A 34 6.50 11.24 18.46
C ILE A 34 6.81 11.08 16.97
N LEU A 35 7.43 12.11 16.40
CA LEU A 35 8.01 12.04 15.07
C LEU A 35 9.50 11.81 15.22
N LYS A 36 10.01 10.76 14.58
CA LYS A 36 11.42 10.37 14.66
C LYS A 36 12.04 10.32 13.28
N ASN A 37 13.27 10.77 13.19
CA ASN A 37 14.16 10.41 12.11
C ASN A 37 14.60 8.95 12.34
N GLY A 38 14.50 8.08 11.32
CA GLY A 38 14.92 6.70 11.45
C GLY A 38 16.44 6.55 11.59
N GLU A 39 16.88 5.45 12.15
CA GLU A 39 18.32 5.14 12.31
C GLU A 39 19.04 5.22 10.96
N GLY A 40 20.16 5.93 10.91
CA GLY A 40 20.96 6.17 9.69
C GLY A 40 20.52 7.35 8.82
N GLY A 41 19.50 8.08 9.23
CA GLY A 41 19.05 9.27 8.52
C GLY A 41 19.90 10.50 8.81
N ASN A 42 20.74 10.90 7.86
CA ASN A 42 21.47 12.20 7.89
C ASN A 42 20.72 13.27 7.11
N GLY A 43 19.42 13.38 7.23
CA GLY A 43 18.67 14.36 6.50
C GLY A 43 17.45 14.86 7.21
N ASP A 44 17.11 16.08 6.84
CA ASP A 44 16.01 16.79 7.43
C ASP A 44 14.70 16.11 7.07
N LEU A 45 13.96 15.68 8.07
CA LEU A 45 12.56 15.35 7.92
C LEU A 45 11.79 16.65 7.98
N ILE A 46 11.05 16.97 6.92
CA ILE A 46 10.18 18.14 6.92
C ILE A 46 8.75 17.68 7.22
N LEU A 47 8.19 18.20 8.31
CA LEU A 47 6.79 18.04 8.64
C LEU A 47 6.05 19.32 8.22
N TYR A 48 5.18 19.20 7.25
CA TYR A 48 4.22 20.24 6.89
C TYR A 48 2.94 20.05 7.69
N THR A 49 2.61 21.03 8.52
CA THR A 49 1.44 20.94 9.39
C THR A 49 0.91 22.34 9.73
N THR A 50 -0.21 22.40 10.43
CA THR A 50 -0.75 23.66 10.94
C THR A 50 -0.04 24.08 12.22
N GLN A 51 -0.09 25.38 12.55
CA GLN A 51 0.46 25.89 13.80
C GLN A 51 -0.15 25.17 15.01
N GLU A 52 -1.47 24.96 15.01
CA GLU A 52 -2.17 24.27 16.09
C GLU A 52 -1.67 22.82 16.26
N ALA A 53 -1.49 22.09 15.16
CA ALA A 53 -0.97 20.73 15.21
C ALA A 53 0.50 20.73 15.65
N ALA A 54 1.33 21.65 15.18
CA ALA A 54 2.73 21.79 15.57
C ALA A 54 2.88 21.98 17.09
N GLU A 55 2.03 22.78 17.71
CA GLU A 55 2.04 23.01 19.15
C GLU A 55 1.74 21.75 19.96
N ARG A 56 0.95 20.83 19.41
CA ARG A 56 0.64 19.54 20.02
C ARG A 56 1.74 18.50 19.85
N PHE A 57 2.48 18.56 18.75
CA PHE A 57 3.70 17.74 18.56
C PHE A 57 4.87 18.27 19.41
N GLY A 58 4.84 19.51 19.80
CA GLY A 58 5.97 20.36 20.16
C GLY A 58 6.75 20.04 21.43
N LYS A 59 6.43 18.99 22.18
CA LYS A 59 7.17 18.69 23.42
C LYS A 59 8.11 17.50 23.35
N GLU A 60 8.01 16.65 22.34
CA GLU A 60 8.79 15.43 22.24
C GLU A 60 9.28 15.15 20.81
N ILE A 61 9.84 16.16 20.16
CA ILE A 61 10.59 15.96 18.93
C ILE A 61 11.97 15.47 19.32
N TRP A 62 12.21 14.16 19.13
CA TRP A 62 13.38 13.47 19.67
C TRP A 62 14.63 13.55 18.82
N ASP A 63 14.58 14.07 17.59
CA ASP A 63 15.72 14.02 16.70
C ASP A 63 16.18 15.37 16.17
N LYS A 64 17.51 15.52 16.14
CA LYS A 64 18.18 16.59 15.40
C LYS A 64 17.86 16.40 13.91
N GLY A 65 17.28 17.42 13.29
CA GLY A 65 16.96 17.41 11.86
C GLY A 65 15.47 17.32 11.51
N LEU A 66 14.55 17.34 12.48
CA LEU A 66 13.14 17.56 12.16
C LEU A 66 12.88 19.06 12.01
N VAL A 67 12.48 19.46 10.83
CA VAL A 67 12.01 20.82 10.53
C VAL A 67 10.49 20.81 10.47
N ILE A 68 9.84 21.63 11.29
CA ILE A 68 8.39 21.83 11.23
C ILE A 68 8.13 23.10 10.43
N ASP A 69 7.41 22.94 9.33
CA ASP A 69 6.96 24.05 8.49
C ASP A 69 5.44 24.20 8.64
N THR A 70 5.04 25.34 9.21
CA THR A 70 3.63 25.70 9.41
C THR A 70 3.16 26.78 8.45
N GLU A 71 4.04 27.29 7.61
CA GLU A 71 3.77 28.45 6.74
C GLU A 71 3.50 28.04 5.29
N THR A 72 4.14 26.95 4.82
CA THR A 72 4.04 26.53 3.40
C THR A 72 2.65 26.05 3.02
N TYR A 73 1.95 25.36 3.92
CA TYR A 73 0.61 24.85 3.66
C TYR A 73 -0.36 25.21 4.78
N SER A 74 -1.50 25.76 4.41
CA SER A 74 -2.65 25.88 5.32
C SER A 74 -3.31 24.52 5.56
N GLN A 75 -4.10 24.39 6.62
CA GLN A 75 -4.89 23.19 6.90
C GLN A 75 -5.76 22.78 5.72
N ASN A 76 -6.42 23.75 5.07
CA ASN A 76 -7.29 23.47 3.92
C ASN A 76 -6.51 22.95 2.72
N GLU A 77 -5.29 23.43 2.48
CA GLU A 77 -4.42 22.93 1.42
C GLU A 77 -3.97 21.50 1.71
N ILE A 78 -3.52 21.20 2.93
CA ILE A 78 -3.14 19.83 3.30
C ILE A 78 -4.33 18.87 3.15
N GLN A 79 -5.51 19.25 3.64
CA GLN A 79 -6.72 18.45 3.47
C GLN A 79 -7.13 18.30 2.00
N GLY A 80 -6.91 19.34 1.20
CA GLY A 80 -7.12 19.30 -0.25
C GLY A 80 -6.20 18.28 -0.94
N ILE A 81 -4.91 18.32 -0.61
CA ILE A 81 -3.91 17.36 -1.12
C ILE A 81 -4.30 15.92 -0.74
N VAL A 82 -4.61 15.68 0.54
CA VAL A 82 -5.02 14.35 1.01
C VAL A 82 -6.28 13.86 0.29
N ARG A 83 -7.28 14.73 0.11
CA ARG A 83 -8.50 14.40 -0.61
C ARG A 83 -8.23 14.04 -2.07
N ASN A 84 -7.35 14.77 -2.73
CA ASN A 84 -6.95 14.47 -4.11
C ASN A 84 -6.25 13.11 -4.20
N LEU A 85 -5.34 12.80 -3.28
CA LEU A 85 -4.68 11.49 -3.23
C LEU A 85 -5.68 10.34 -3.02
N VAL A 86 -6.68 10.54 -2.15
CA VAL A 86 -7.75 9.53 -1.94
C VAL A 86 -8.61 9.38 -3.20
N ASN A 87 -8.94 10.47 -3.88
CA ASN A 87 -9.69 10.42 -5.13
C ASN A 87 -8.91 9.72 -6.25
N GLU A 88 -7.61 9.99 -6.36
CA GLU A 88 -6.72 9.31 -7.31
C GLU A 88 -6.62 7.82 -6.99
N ALA A 89 -6.53 7.46 -5.71
CA ALA A 89 -6.55 6.06 -5.30
C ALA A 89 -7.88 5.37 -5.62
N ALA A 90 -9.02 6.05 -5.43
CA ALA A 90 -10.33 5.54 -5.80
C ALA A 90 -10.43 5.32 -7.32
N TYR A 91 -9.97 6.29 -8.12
CA TYR A 91 -9.92 6.15 -9.58
C TYR A 91 -8.99 5.00 -10.01
N THR A 92 -7.84 4.88 -9.37
CA THR A 92 -6.89 3.78 -9.62
C THR A 92 -7.52 2.44 -9.29
N SER A 93 -8.16 2.32 -8.13
CA SER A 93 -8.86 1.11 -7.68
C SER A 93 -9.98 0.71 -8.65
N ASP A 94 -10.75 1.67 -9.15
CA ASP A 94 -11.78 1.46 -10.17
C ASP A 94 -11.21 0.96 -11.49
N THR A 95 -10.08 1.54 -11.89
CA THR A 95 -9.36 1.14 -13.11
C THR A 95 -8.82 -0.28 -12.99
N LEU A 96 -8.21 -0.61 -11.86
CA LEU A 96 -7.71 -1.97 -11.59
C LEU A 96 -8.85 -3.00 -11.58
N ALA A 97 -9.98 -2.68 -10.95
CA ALA A 97 -11.17 -3.55 -10.96
C ALA A 97 -11.74 -3.74 -12.37
N SER A 98 -11.80 -2.68 -13.17
CA SER A 98 -12.26 -2.74 -14.56
C SER A 98 -11.31 -3.58 -15.43
N ASN A 99 -10.00 -3.45 -15.24
CA ASN A 99 -9.01 -4.26 -15.92
C ASN A 99 -9.10 -5.73 -15.47
N ALA A 100 -9.31 -5.97 -14.17
CA ALA A 100 -9.50 -7.29 -13.62
C ALA A 100 -10.74 -7.99 -14.21
N GLN A 101 -11.84 -7.24 -14.38
CA GLN A 101 -13.05 -7.77 -15.03
C GLN A 101 -12.81 -8.11 -16.50
N ARG A 102 -12.00 -7.31 -17.20
CA ARG A 102 -11.80 -7.45 -18.66
C ARG A 102 -10.70 -8.44 -19.04
N TYR A 103 -9.64 -8.50 -18.27
CA TYR A 103 -8.40 -9.21 -18.61
C TYR A 103 -7.96 -10.20 -17.53
N GLY A 104 -8.64 -10.21 -16.38
CA GLY A 104 -8.26 -11.01 -15.25
C GLY A 104 -8.67 -12.46 -15.39
N MET A 105 -7.99 -13.29 -14.63
CA MET A 105 -8.33 -14.69 -14.43
C MET A 105 -8.99 -14.87 -13.05
N LYS A 106 -9.86 -15.83 -12.91
CA LYS A 106 -10.39 -16.22 -11.61
C LYS A 106 -9.30 -16.95 -10.84
N TYR A 107 -9.22 -16.69 -9.53
CA TYR A 107 -8.25 -17.38 -8.67
C TYR A 107 -8.44 -18.90 -8.73
N SER A 108 -9.67 -19.38 -8.59
CA SER A 108 -10.04 -20.79 -8.66
C SER A 108 -9.67 -21.50 -9.97
N ASP A 109 -9.57 -20.76 -11.09
CA ASP A 109 -9.21 -21.32 -12.39
C ASP A 109 -7.69 -21.28 -12.63
N ALA A 110 -6.98 -20.44 -11.89
CA ALA A 110 -5.56 -20.15 -12.09
C ALA A 110 -4.65 -20.83 -11.06
N GLU A 111 -5.19 -21.20 -9.90
CA GLU A 111 -4.45 -21.88 -8.84
C GLU A 111 -4.41 -23.39 -9.05
N GLU A 112 -3.33 -24.02 -8.60
CA GLU A 112 -3.21 -25.45 -8.47
C GLU A 112 -2.72 -25.80 -7.07
N ASN A 113 -3.53 -26.54 -6.31
CA ASN A 113 -3.24 -26.92 -4.91
C ASN A 113 -2.92 -25.70 -3.99
N GLY A 114 -3.64 -24.58 -4.17
CA GLY A 114 -3.45 -23.36 -3.42
C GLY A 114 -2.26 -22.50 -3.87
N VAL A 115 -1.60 -22.87 -4.97
CA VAL A 115 -0.46 -22.14 -5.54
C VAL A 115 -0.86 -21.47 -6.84
N LEU A 116 -0.69 -20.17 -6.92
CA LEU A 116 -0.75 -19.41 -8.17
C LEU A 116 0.67 -19.27 -8.73
N ASP A 117 0.99 -20.06 -9.74
CA ASP A 117 2.31 -20.05 -10.39
C ASP A 117 2.25 -19.34 -11.75
N LEU A 118 2.83 -18.13 -11.81
CA LEU A 118 2.88 -17.31 -13.02
C LEU A 118 4.24 -17.36 -13.71
N THR A 119 5.22 -18.10 -13.18
CA THR A 119 6.61 -18.08 -13.66
C THR A 119 6.78 -18.52 -15.10
N GLY A 120 5.86 -19.34 -15.63
CA GLY A 120 5.83 -19.75 -17.03
C GLY A 120 5.23 -18.71 -17.98
N LEU A 121 4.72 -17.60 -17.48
CA LEU A 121 4.08 -16.57 -18.28
C LEU A 121 5.02 -15.38 -18.54
N ALA A 122 4.67 -14.54 -19.53
CA ALA A 122 5.44 -13.37 -19.86
C ALA A 122 5.48 -12.34 -18.72
N ASN A 123 6.47 -11.45 -18.73
CA ASN A 123 6.48 -10.30 -17.82
C ASN A 123 5.26 -9.40 -18.07
N GLY A 124 4.70 -8.85 -16.99
CA GLY A 124 3.53 -7.99 -17.08
C GLY A 124 2.69 -7.99 -15.80
N THR A 125 1.51 -7.37 -15.87
CA THR A 125 0.58 -7.31 -14.75
C THR A 125 -0.54 -8.34 -14.94
N TYR A 126 -0.74 -9.14 -13.91
CA TYR A 126 -1.76 -10.18 -13.85
C TYR A 126 -2.84 -9.79 -12.86
N TYR A 127 -4.08 -9.80 -13.32
CA TYR A 127 -5.25 -9.49 -12.50
C TYR A 127 -5.90 -10.80 -12.06
N ILE A 128 -6.00 -10.98 -10.75
CA ILE A 128 -6.57 -12.17 -10.12
C ILE A 128 -7.87 -11.79 -9.44
N ASN A 129 -8.97 -12.32 -9.95
CA ASN A 129 -10.30 -12.08 -9.39
C ASN A 129 -10.66 -13.16 -8.38
N PHE A 130 -11.04 -12.74 -7.19
CA PHE A 130 -11.66 -13.60 -6.19
C PHE A 130 -13.17 -13.49 -6.26
N GLU A 131 -13.86 -14.57 -5.92
CA GLU A 131 -15.30 -14.52 -5.62
C GLU A 131 -15.51 -14.13 -4.15
N ASN A 132 -16.75 -13.72 -3.79
CA ASN A 132 -17.06 -13.34 -2.43
C ASN A 132 -16.72 -14.45 -1.43
N GLY A 133 -15.95 -14.11 -0.40
CA GLY A 133 -15.49 -15.02 0.65
C GLY A 133 -14.44 -16.04 0.18
N GLU A 134 -13.98 -15.98 -1.05
CA GLU A 134 -12.96 -16.90 -1.57
C GLU A 134 -11.57 -16.58 -1.03
N TYR A 135 -11.20 -15.30 -0.96
CA TYR A 135 -9.88 -14.87 -0.49
C TYR A 135 -9.56 -15.45 0.90
N GLU A 136 -10.48 -15.31 1.86
CA GLU A 136 -10.24 -15.72 3.24
C GLU A 136 -10.22 -17.23 3.45
N LYS A 137 -10.80 -18.01 2.55
CA LYS A 137 -10.84 -19.48 2.64
C LYS A 137 -9.53 -20.13 2.23
N ASN A 138 -8.69 -19.42 1.47
CA ASN A 138 -7.50 -19.98 0.87
C ASN A 138 -6.22 -19.61 1.64
N ASN A 139 -5.25 -20.52 1.65
CA ASN A 139 -3.88 -20.25 2.07
C ASN A 139 -3.09 -19.89 0.81
N LEU A 140 -2.94 -18.60 0.57
CA LEU A 140 -2.39 -18.09 -0.67
C LEU A 140 -0.88 -18.34 -0.77
N GLN A 141 -0.48 -18.85 -1.91
CA GLN A 141 0.92 -18.97 -2.29
C GLN A 141 1.10 -18.46 -3.72
N PHE A 142 2.04 -17.56 -3.93
CA PHE A 142 2.36 -16.97 -5.23
C PHE A 142 3.78 -17.32 -5.64
N LYS A 143 3.95 -17.66 -6.92
CA LYS A 143 5.25 -17.77 -7.57
C LYS A 143 5.26 -16.87 -8.79
N ILE A 144 6.17 -15.92 -8.80
CA ILE A 144 6.32 -14.92 -9.86
C ILE A 144 7.77 -14.72 -10.24
N THR A 145 7.99 -14.04 -11.35
CA THR A 145 9.27 -13.43 -11.68
C THR A 145 9.29 -11.96 -11.26
N SER A 146 10.46 -11.38 -11.12
CA SER A 146 10.61 -9.94 -10.78
C SER A 146 10.04 -8.99 -11.83
N GLY A 147 9.77 -9.48 -13.04
CA GLY A 147 9.09 -8.73 -14.09
C GLY A 147 7.57 -8.85 -14.10
N GLN A 148 7.00 -9.54 -13.12
CA GLN A 148 5.56 -9.78 -13.03
C GLN A 148 4.97 -9.05 -11.82
N ASN A 149 3.80 -8.43 -12.01
CA ASN A 149 3.02 -7.82 -10.95
C ASN A 149 1.68 -8.56 -10.81
N ILE A 150 1.19 -8.67 -9.59
CA ILE A 150 -0.12 -9.26 -9.30
C ILE A 150 -1.03 -8.20 -8.71
N VAL A 151 -2.23 -8.09 -9.26
CA VAL A 151 -3.33 -7.31 -8.69
C VAL A 151 -4.38 -8.29 -8.20
N LEU A 152 -4.54 -8.38 -6.89
CA LEU A 152 -5.56 -9.19 -6.24
C LEU A 152 -6.84 -8.35 -6.12
N ASN A 153 -7.84 -8.66 -6.92
CA ASN A 153 -9.12 -7.96 -6.91
C ASN A 153 -10.10 -8.71 -6.01
N ILE A 154 -10.32 -8.19 -4.81
CA ILE A 154 -11.11 -8.82 -3.74
C ILE A 154 -12.41 -8.05 -3.60
N PRO A 155 -13.57 -8.68 -3.87
CA PRO A 155 -14.86 -7.98 -3.95
C PRO A 155 -15.56 -7.78 -2.60
N ASP A 156 -15.10 -8.42 -1.54
CA ASP A 156 -15.76 -8.46 -0.25
C ASP A 156 -15.83 -7.09 0.44
N GLU A 157 -16.90 -6.83 1.19
CA GLU A 157 -17.10 -5.59 1.95
C GLU A 157 -16.29 -5.57 3.26
N SER A 158 -16.00 -6.73 3.82
CA SER A 158 -15.15 -6.89 5.01
C SER A 158 -14.09 -7.94 4.69
N VAL A 159 -12.83 -7.61 4.86
CA VAL A 159 -11.71 -8.47 4.44
C VAL A 159 -10.67 -8.58 5.55
N LYS A 160 -10.26 -9.81 5.83
CA LYS A 160 -9.06 -10.09 6.58
C LYS A 160 -7.93 -10.48 5.63
N LEU A 161 -6.97 -9.58 5.42
CA LEU A 161 -5.78 -9.88 4.65
C LEU A 161 -4.86 -10.79 5.46
N LYS A 162 -4.71 -12.02 4.98
CA LYS A 162 -3.89 -13.06 5.61
C LYS A 162 -2.46 -13.00 5.13
N THR A 163 -1.56 -13.47 5.97
CA THR A 163 -0.17 -13.75 5.58
C THR A 163 -0.17 -14.77 4.44
N TYR A 164 0.60 -14.53 3.41
CA TYR A 164 0.73 -15.37 2.23
C TYR A 164 2.18 -15.81 2.04
N LYS A 165 2.39 -16.82 1.21
CA LYS A 165 3.73 -17.23 0.76
C LYS A 165 4.01 -16.62 -0.61
N LEU A 166 5.23 -16.18 -0.82
CA LEU A 166 5.68 -15.61 -2.09
C LEU A 166 7.06 -16.11 -2.45
N SER A 167 7.23 -16.51 -3.70
CA SER A 167 8.54 -16.77 -4.30
C SER A 167 8.70 -15.85 -5.52
N ILE A 168 9.83 -15.16 -5.62
CA ILE A 168 10.19 -14.30 -6.74
C ILE A 168 11.50 -14.82 -7.34
N ASP A 169 11.50 -15.08 -8.65
CA ASP A 169 12.65 -15.65 -9.37
C ASP A 169 13.19 -16.94 -8.69
N GLY A 170 12.30 -17.77 -8.13
CA GLY A 170 12.63 -19.00 -7.43
C GLY A 170 13.18 -18.84 -6.01
N GLN A 171 13.23 -17.62 -5.48
CA GLN A 171 13.67 -17.34 -4.11
C GLN A 171 12.46 -17.05 -3.23
N ASP A 172 12.38 -17.73 -2.09
CA ASP A 172 11.30 -17.50 -1.14
C ASP A 172 11.42 -16.13 -0.49
N CYS A 173 10.34 -15.37 -0.54
CA CYS A 173 10.21 -14.10 0.14
C CYS A 173 9.68 -14.33 1.56
N ASN A 174 10.47 -13.96 2.56
CA ASN A 174 10.03 -14.05 3.95
C ASN A 174 9.10 -12.87 4.30
N ILE A 175 7.79 -13.09 4.17
CA ILE A 175 6.76 -12.10 4.55
C ILE A 175 6.72 -11.88 6.08
N ASN A 176 7.31 -12.76 6.87
CA ASN A 176 7.35 -12.65 8.34
C ASN A 176 8.48 -11.74 8.87
N GLY A 177 9.24 -11.12 7.98
CA GLY A 177 10.33 -10.24 8.33
C GLY A 177 10.07 -8.79 7.96
N TYR A 178 11.02 -7.94 8.38
CA TYR A 178 11.08 -6.59 7.84
C TYR A 178 11.47 -6.65 6.37
N ALA A 179 10.83 -5.83 5.56
CA ALA A 179 11.25 -5.65 4.18
C ALA A 179 12.48 -4.72 4.13
N ASN A 180 13.61 -5.21 4.65
CA ASN A 180 14.86 -4.46 4.71
C ASN A 180 15.75 -4.82 3.52
N GLY A 181 15.41 -4.31 2.37
CA GLY A 181 16.17 -4.60 1.14
C GLY A 181 15.83 -5.95 0.52
N GLY A 182 16.28 -6.16 -0.70
CA GLY A 182 16.17 -7.42 -1.40
C GLY A 182 14.75 -7.84 -1.77
N ILE A 183 14.44 -9.10 -1.54
CA ILE A 183 13.19 -9.74 -2.03
C ILE A 183 11.93 -9.25 -1.31
N GLY A 184 12.02 -8.87 -0.03
CA GLY A 184 10.88 -8.33 0.72
C GLY A 184 10.41 -6.99 0.18
N GLU A 185 11.33 -6.14 -0.27
CA GLU A 185 10.99 -4.88 -0.93
C GLU A 185 10.32 -5.12 -2.28
N LYS A 186 10.80 -6.11 -3.05
CA LYS A 186 10.15 -6.50 -4.31
C LYS A 186 8.70 -6.94 -4.10
N ALA A 187 8.40 -7.65 -3.02
CA ALA A 187 7.03 -8.00 -2.69
C ALA A 187 6.13 -6.77 -2.54
N CYS A 188 6.64 -5.70 -1.91
CA CYS A 188 5.93 -4.43 -1.77
C CYS A 188 5.64 -3.74 -3.11
N GLU A 189 6.45 -4.02 -4.13
CA GLU A 189 6.27 -3.46 -5.47
C GLU A 189 5.37 -4.31 -6.36
N ASN A 190 5.44 -5.64 -6.21
CA ASN A 190 4.83 -6.57 -7.15
C ASN A 190 3.41 -6.99 -6.78
N ILE A 191 2.97 -6.77 -5.54
CA ILE A 191 1.66 -7.21 -5.06
C ILE A 191 0.77 -6.01 -4.75
N VAL A 192 -0.41 -5.97 -5.34
CA VAL A 192 -1.45 -4.96 -5.08
C VAL A 192 -2.72 -5.65 -4.61
N PHE A 193 -3.20 -5.27 -3.44
CA PHE A 193 -4.51 -5.66 -2.92
C PHE A 193 -5.52 -4.56 -3.29
N ASN A 194 -6.36 -4.83 -4.26
CA ASN A 194 -7.41 -3.93 -4.70
C ASN A 194 -8.73 -4.28 -4.01
N LEU A 195 -9.11 -3.47 -3.03
CA LEU A 195 -10.23 -3.66 -2.13
C LEU A 195 -11.29 -2.55 -2.34
N LYS A 196 -11.68 -2.38 -3.60
CA LYS A 196 -12.57 -1.30 -4.03
C LYS A 196 -13.87 -1.21 -3.22
N ASN A 197 -14.47 -2.36 -2.89
CA ASN A 197 -15.77 -2.44 -2.23
C ASN A 197 -15.66 -2.53 -0.71
N ALA A 198 -14.45 -2.70 -0.17
CA ALA A 198 -14.28 -2.92 1.24
C ALA A 198 -14.57 -1.66 2.07
N SER A 199 -15.41 -1.81 3.07
CA SER A 199 -15.67 -0.82 4.11
C SER A 199 -14.76 -1.02 5.31
N SER A 200 -14.27 -2.26 5.55
CA SER A 200 -13.39 -2.63 6.64
C SER A 200 -12.38 -3.68 6.22
N VAL A 201 -11.11 -3.40 6.48
CA VAL A 201 -10.01 -4.32 6.21
C VAL A 201 -9.12 -4.43 7.45
N THR A 202 -8.84 -5.67 7.86
CA THR A 202 -7.79 -5.97 8.84
C THR A 202 -6.66 -6.72 8.15
N ALA A 203 -5.43 -6.56 8.60
CA ALA A 203 -4.28 -7.23 7.99
C ALA A 203 -3.40 -7.94 9.01
N GLU A 204 -3.07 -9.18 8.72
CA GLU A 204 -1.96 -9.91 9.32
C GLU A 204 -0.63 -9.41 8.73
N GLN A 205 0.44 -10.19 8.81
CA GLN A 205 1.70 -9.85 8.16
C GLN A 205 1.57 -9.95 6.64
N ILE A 206 1.58 -8.79 6.00
CA ILE A 206 1.54 -8.69 4.53
C ILE A 206 2.58 -7.69 4.02
N HIS A 207 3.01 -7.89 2.79
CA HIS A 207 3.79 -6.93 2.01
C HIS A 207 3.02 -6.60 0.74
N GLY A 208 2.95 -5.35 0.39
CA GLY A 208 2.27 -4.91 -0.85
C GLY A 208 1.65 -3.55 -0.76
N VAL A 209 1.01 -3.16 -1.84
CA VAL A 209 0.18 -1.96 -1.93
C VAL A 209 -1.25 -2.34 -1.55
N VAL A 210 -1.84 -1.65 -0.59
CA VAL A 210 -3.21 -1.89 -0.14
C VAL A 210 -4.08 -0.69 -0.49
N LEU A 211 -5.06 -0.88 -1.36
CA LEU A 211 -6.00 0.15 -1.80
C LEU A 211 -7.38 -0.13 -1.20
N VAL A 212 -7.78 0.69 -0.24
CA VAL A 212 -9.10 0.64 0.45
C VAL A 212 -9.74 2.04 0.40
N PRO A 213 -9.99 2.62 -0.78
CA PRO A 213 -10.32 4.03 -0.92
C PRO A 213 -11.60 4.43 -0.19
N ASN A 214 -12.52 3.49 -0.02
CA ASN A 214 -13.84 3.74 0.58
C ASN A 214 -13.98 3.23 2.02
N GLY A 215 -12.94 2.61 2.57
CA GLY A 215 -13.02 1.92 3.86
C GLY A 215 -11.89 2.26 4.83
N SER A 216 -11.93 1.53 5.95
CA SER A 216 -10.91 1.56 6.98
C SER A 216 -9.93 0.40 6.84
N PHE A 217 -8.69 0.65 7.19
CA PHE A 217 -7.64 -0.34 7.29
C PHE A 217 -7.06 -0.38 8.69
N GLU A 218 -6.89 -1.58 9.25
CA GLU A 218 -6.23 -1.82 10.54
C GLU A 218 -5.12 -2.87 10.38
N ASN A 219 -3.89 -2.52 10.72
CA ASN A 219 -2.82 -3.51 10.79
C ASN A 219 -2.77 -4.16 12.17
N GLN A 220 -2.86 -5.48 12.20
CA GLN A 220 -2.80 -6.29 13.42
C GLN A 220 -1.45 -6.98 13.63
N ALA A 221 -0.57 -6.92 12.63
CA ALA A 221 0.79 -7.46 12.69
C ALA A 221 1.74 -6.59 11.86
N VAL A 222 3.03 -6.82 11.98
CA VAL A 222 4.06 -6.08 11.22
C VAL A 222 3.84 -6.30 9.72
N GLY A 223 3.73 -5.22 8.99
CA GLY A 223 3.56 -5.25 7.54
C GLY A 223 4.45 -4.25 6.83
N ALA A 224 4.47 -4.32 5.50
CA ALA A 224 5.27 -3.40 4.69
C ALA A 224 4.61 -3.09 3.35
N GLY A 225 4.86 -1.89 2.86
CA GLY A 225 4.36 -1.40 1.58
C GLY A 225 3.60 -0.09 1.71
N TRP A 226 2.60 0.09 0.87
CA TRP A 226 1.80 1.30 0.82
C TRP A 226 0.35 1.03 1.21
N ILE A 227 -0.21 1.94 2.00
CA ILE A 227 -1.64 1.90 2.35
C ILE A 227 -2.26 3.20 1.88
N VAL A 228 -3.34 3.09 1.10
CA VAL A 228 -4.25 4.20 0.83
C VAL A 228 -5.65 3.78 1.25
N ALA A 229 -6.14 4.41 2.29
CA ALA A 229 -7.46 4.15 2.86
C ALA A 229 -8.11 5.44 3.34
N ASN A 230 -9.42 5.43 3.48
CA ASN A 230 -10.14 6.56 4.07
C ASN A 230 -9.79 6.75 5.55
N SER A 231 -9.52 5.65 6.26
CA SER A 231 -9.04 5.66 7.64
C SER A 231 -8.01 4.55 7.86
N VAL A 232 -6.95 4.85 8.58
CA VAL A 232 -5.91 3.87 8.95
C VAL A 232 -5.76 3.87 10.46
N THR A 233 -5.85 2.68 11.05
CA THR A 233 -5.59 2.46 12.48
C THR A 233 -4.50 1.40 12.64
N SER A 234 -3.77 1.47 13.76
CA SER A 234 -2.79 0.46 14.12
C SER A 234 -3.30 -0.30 15.34
N GLY A 235 -3.38 -1.62 15.23
CA GLY A 235 -3.66 -2.53 16.35
C GLY A 235 -2.46 -2.75 17.28
N GLY A 236 -1.49 -1.84 17.28
CA GLY A 236 -0.26 -1.92 18.08
C GLY A 236 0.93 -2.54 17.35
N ALA A 237 0.80 -2.81 16.07
CA ALA A 237 1.87 -3.35 15.22
C ALA A 237 2.51 -2.26 14.34
N GLU A 238 3.73 -2.50 13.90
CA GLU A 238 4.47 -1.59 13.03
C GLU A 238 4.04 -1.77 11.56
N TRP A 239 4.06 -0.68 10.80
CA TRP A 239 3.96 -0.70 9.36
C TRP A 239 5.16 0.01 8.74
N HIS A 240 5.87 -0.69 7.87
CA HIS A 240 7.03 -0.16 7.16
C HIS A 240 6.59 0.42 5.82
N CYS A 241 6.52 1.74 5.74
CA CYS A 241 6.24 2.43 4.49
C CYS A 241 7.43 2.31 3.54
N LEU A 242 7.33 1.40 2.60
CA LEU A 242 8.25 1.31 1.48
C LEU A 242 7.57 1.96 0.30
N SER A 243 7.98 3.19 0.00
CA SER A 243 7.42 3.92 -1.12
C SER A 243 8.24 3.63 -2.37
N ARG A 244 7.62 2.98 -3.32
CA ARG A 244 8.02 3.04 -4.73
C ARG A 244 6.80 3.35 -5.55
N ASP A 245 7.01 3.79 -6.77
CA ASP A 245 5.93 4.12 -7.69
C ASP A 245 4.95 2.95 -7.76
N ILE A 246 3.68 3.21 -7.48
CA ILE A 246 2.64 2.23 -7.78
C ILE A 246 2.77 1.96 -9.27
N PRO A 247 2.96 0.71 -9.71
CA PRO A 247 2.97 0.41 -11.13
C PRO A 247 1.56 0.59 -11.70
N VAL A 248 1.14 1.84 -11.83
CA VAL A 248 -0.07 2.19 -12.54
C VAL A 248 0.25 2.00 -14.00
N VAL A 249 -0.16 0.88 -14.55
CA VAL A 249 -0.09 0.65 -15.98
C VAL A 249 -1.09 1.59 -16.65
N THR A 250 -0.62 2.76 -17.01
CA THR A 250 -1.40 3.82 -17.64
C THR A 250 -1.68 3.58 -19.13
N SER A 251 -1.06 2.57 -19.74
CA SER A 251 -1.35 2.23 -21.15
C SER A 251 -1.05 0.78 -21.48
N TYR A 252 -2.07 0.05 -21.87
CA TYR A 252 -1.90 -1.18 -22.62
C TYR A 252 -1.90 -0.84 -24.13
N ALA A 253 -0.80 -1.10 -24.82
CA ALA A 253 -0.83 -1.19 -26.27
C ALA A 253 -1.61 -2.45 -26.65
N ILE A 254 -2.90 -2.33 -26.88
CA ILE A 254 -3.69 -3.40 -27.50
C ILE A 254 -3.17 -3.50 -28.94
N LYS A 255 -2.28 -4.46 -29.20
CA LYS A 255 -2.02 -4.92 -30.56
C LYS A 255 -3.21 -5.77 -30.98
N ALA A 256 -4.30 -5.12 -31.38
CA ALA A 256 -5.36 -5.78 -32.11
C ALA A 256 -4.78 -6.23 -33.46
N LYS A 257 -4.43 -7.49 -33.56
CA LYS A 257 -4.12 -8.11 -34.84
C LYS A 257 -5.45 -8.34 -35.56
N LYS A 258 -5.88 -7.38 -36.37
CA LYS A 258 -6.98 -7.56 -37.29
C LYS A 258 -6.52 -8.59 -38.32
N THR A 259 -6.83 -9.85 -38.15
CA THR A 259 -6.80 -10.84 -39.22
C THR A 259 -7.96 -10.53 -40.16
N VAL A 260 -7.69 -9.81 -41.22
CA VAL A 260 -8.60 -9.76 -42.35
C VAL A 260 -8.43 -11.12 -43.03
N ASN A 261 -9.43 -12.01 -42.90
CA ASN A 261 -9.50 -13.18 -43.73
C ASN A 261 -9.64 -12.69 -45.17
N GLY A 262 -8.57 -12.81 -45.89
CA GLY A 262 -8.52 -12.43 -47.29
C GLY A 262 -9.42 -13.34 -48.10
N LYS A 263 -10.21 -12.75 -48.94
CA LYS A 263 -10.26 -13.10 -50.35
C LYS A 263 -9.52 -12.00 -51.09
#